data_c764c813d4584dd87461aa322d73e1ca
#
_entry.id   c764c813d4584dd87461aa322d73e1ca
#
_cell.length_a   1.000
_cell.length_b   1.000
_cell.length_c   1.000
_cell.angle_alpha   90.00
_cell.angle_beta   90.00
_cell.angle_gamma   90.00
#
_symmetry.space_group_name_H-M   'P 1'
#
loop_
_entity.id
_entity.type
_entity.pdbx_description
1 polymer ?
#
loop_
_entity_poly.entity_id
_entity_poly.type
_entity_poly.pdbx_seq_one_letter_code
_entity_poly.pdbx_strand_id
1 'polypeptide(L)'
;MLNAVQDAGIAVDEVGYINAHGTSTHHNDLFETRAIKLAFGAHAGEMKVNSTKSMVGHMLGAAGAIEFITCVKEIEEDYIHATVGYKVPDEELD
;
A
#
# COMPACT_ATOMS: atom_id res chain seq x y z
N MET A 1 9.05 5.90 -0.38
CA MET A 1 8.71 5.40 0.98
C MET A 1 9.66 5.98 2.02
N LEU A 2 10.94 5.61 2.07
CA LEU A 2 11.87 6.05 3.14
C LEU A 2 11.96 7.57 3.33
N ASN A 3 11.98 8.35 2.25
CA ASN A 3 11.97 9.82 2.36
C ASN A 3 10.72 10.36 3.08
N ALA A 4 9.55 9.73 2.87
CA ALA A 4 8.32 10.13 3.54
C ALA A 4 8.36 9.79 5.04
N VAL A 5 8.90 8.63 5.40
CA VAL A 5 9.11 8.23 6.80
C VAL A 5 10.07 9.21 7.50
N GLN A 6 11.18 9.55 6.83
CA GLN A 6 12.15 10.51 7.34
C GLN A 6 11.54 11.91 7.51
N ASP A 7 10.77 12.37 6.53
CA ASP A 7 10.12 13.69 6.57
C ASP A 7 9.05 13.76 7.68
N ALA A 8 8.35 12.65 7.93
CA ALA A 8 7.41 12.53 9.04
C ALA A 8 8.08 12.47 10.42
N GLY A 9 9.39 12.21 10.49
CA GLY A 9 10.14 12.11 11.75
C GLY A 9 9.77 10.88 12.59
N ILE A 10 9.30 9.80 11.95
CA ILE A 10 8.93 8.54 12.61
C ILE A 10 9.92 7.42 12.27
N ALA A 11 9.91 6.35 13.03
CA ALA A 11 10.64 5.13 12.72
C ALA A 11 9.89 4.27 11.70
N VAL A 12 10.61 3.39 10.97
CA VAL A 12 10.00 2.54 9.94
C VAL A 12 9.00 1.54 10.52
N ASP A 13 9.18 1.10 11.75
CA ASP A 13 8.32 0.19 12.49
C ASP A 13 7.04 0.84 13.06
N GLU A 14 6.93 2.16 12.96
CA GLU A 14 5.69 2.88 13.27
C GLU A 14 4.72 2.94 12.08
N VAL A 15 5.12 2.49 10.89
CA VAL A 15 4.26 2.45 9.71
C VAL A 15 3.45 1.15 9.72
N GLY A 16 2.16 1.23 10.00
CA GLY A 16 1.27 0.06 10.07
C GLY A 16 0.58 -0.32 8.77
N TYR A 17 0.50 0.63 7.81
CA TYR A 17 -0.28 0.45 6.58
C TYR A 17 0.33 1.15 5.37
N ILE A 18 0.19 0.52 4.21
CA ILE A 18 0.51 1.11 2.89
C ILE A 18 -0.69 0.95 1.96
N ASN A 19 -1.19 2.06 1.46
CA ASN A 19 -2.07 2.08 0.28
C ASN A 19 -1.16 2.06 -0.95
N ALA A 20 -1.07 0.89 -1.58
CA ALA A 20 -0.11 0.64 -2.64
C ALA A 20 -0.54 1.24 -3.99
N HIS A 21 0.42 1.48 -4.87
CA HIS A 21 0.11 1.77 -6.27
C HIS A 21 -0.69 0.63 -6.90
N GLY A 22 -0.30 -0.61 -6.70
CA GLY A 22 -1.09 -1.83 -6.86
C GLY A 22 -1.97 -1.85 -8.10
N THR A 23 -1.36 -1.77 -9.30
CA THR A 23 -2.08 -1.69 -10.58
C THR A 23 -2.58 -3.02 -11.11
N SER A 24 -2.31 -4.11 -10.41
CA SER A 24 -2.59 -5.48 -10.86
C SER A 24 -1.83 -5.88 -12.14
N THR A 25 -0.67 -5.28 -12.36
CA THR A 25 0.26 -5.71 -13.39
C THR A 25 1.41 -6.46 -12.73
N HIS A 26 1.79 -7.62 -13.29
CA HIS A 26 2.82 -8.48 -12.70
C HIS A 26 4.11 -7.72 -12.37
N HIS A 27 4.64 -6.93 -13.30
CA HIS A 27 5.87 -6.18 -13.07
C HIS A 27 5.74 -5.13 -11.95
N ASN A 28 4.65 -4.33 -11.96
CA ASN A 28 4.46 -3.33 -10.93
C ASN A 28 4.34 -3.96 -9.55
N ASP A 29 3.46 -4.93 -9.41
CA ASP A 29 3.14 -5.51 -8.11
C ASP A 29 4.36 -6.25 -7.53
N LEU A 30 5.13 -6.96 -8.38
CA LEU A 30 6.37 -7.61 -7.97
C LEU A 30 7.43 -6.60 -7.51
N PHE A 31 7.66 -5.52 -8.28
CA PHE A 31 8.66 -4.52 -7.90
C PHE A 31 8.22 -3.71 -6.69
N GLU A 32 6.95 -3.40 -6.55
CA GLU A 32 6.42 -2.67 -5.39
C GLU A 32 6.52 -3.52 -4.12
N THR A 33 6.16 -4.81 -4.17
CA THR A 33 6.33 -5.75 -3.05
C THR A 33 7.80 -5.84 -2.62
N ARG A 34 8.72 -5.99 -3.57
CA ARG A 34 10.16 -6.00 -3.28
C ARG A 34 10.64 -4.68 -2.68
N ALA A 35 10.15 -3.55 -3.17
CA ALA A 35 10.50 -2.23 -2.65
C ALA A 35 9.99 -2.02 -1.23
N ILE A 36 8.80 -2.51 -0.89
CA ILE A 36 8.26 -2.50 0.48
C ILE A 36 9.15 -3.34 1.39
N LYS A 37 9.46 -4.57 1.01
CA LYS A 37 10.35 -5.46 1.78
C LYS A 37 11.74 -4.86 1.99
N LEU A 38 12.31 -4.20 0.98
CA LEU A 38 13.60 -3.51 1.10
C LEU A 38 13.54 -2.29 2.02
N ALA A 39 12.45 -1.53 1.99
CA ALA A 39 12.29 -0.32 2.78
C ALA A 39 12.05 -0.61 4.27
N PHE A 40 11.27 -1.63 4.58
CA PHE A 40 10.76 -1.92 5.92
C PHE A 40 11.37 -3.18 6.55
N GLY A 41 12.14 -3.97 5.80
CA GLY A 41 12.82 -5.16 6.31
C GLY A 41 11.85 -6.18 6.91
N ALA A 42 12.18 -6.71 8.10
CA ALA A 42 11.34 -7.68 8.79
C ALA A 42 9.94 -7.13 9.15
N HIS A 43 9.82 -5.83 9.38
CA HIS A 43 8.56 -5.17 9.71
C HIS A 43 7.54 -5.23 8.55
N ALA A 44 7.98 -5.39 7.31
CA ALA A 44 7.10 -5.48 6.14
C ALA A 44 6.04 -6.59 6.27
N GLY A 45 6.36 -7.70 6.95
CA GLY A 45 5.43 -8.80 7.19
C GLY A 45 4.34 -8.52 8.24
N GLU A 46 4.50 -7.45 9.02
CA GLU A 46 3.54 -7.03 10.05
C GLU A 46 2.58 -5.95 9.54
N MET A 47 2.93 -5.30 8.43
CA MET A 47 2.17 -4.21 7.85
C MET A 47 0.94 -4.69 7.08
N LYS A 48 -0.08 -3.85 7.03
CA LYS A 48 -1.20 -4.05 6.10
C LYS A 48 -0.89 -3.36 4.77
N VAL A 49 -1.19 -4.05 3.68
CA VAL A 49 -1.02 -3.51 2.32
C VAL A 49 -2.26 -3.80 1.50
N ASN A 50 -2.80 -2.80 0.84
CA ASN A 50 -3.89 -2.98 -0.11
C ASN A 50 -3.73 -2.03 -1.31
N SER A 51 -4.65 -2.11 -2.27
CA SER A 51 -4.78 -1.14 -3.34
C SER A 51 -6.22 -0.66 -3.49
N THR A 52 -6.43 0.63 -3.29
CA THR A 52 -7.71 1.31 -3.51
C THR A 52 -8.15 1.25 -4.98
N LYS A 53 -7.22 1.07 -5.92
CA LYS A 53 -7.52 0.91 -7.35
C LYS A 53 -8.42 -0.29 -7.63
N SER A 54 -8.42 -1.31 -6.78
CA SER A 54 -9.34 -2.44 -6.88
C SER A 54 -10.81 -2.04 -6.77
N MET A 55 -11.10 -0.92 -6.10
CA MET A 55 -12.46 -0.40 -5.87
C MET A 55 -12.83 0.73 -6.83
N VAL A 56 -11.89 1.65 -7.12
CA VAL A 56 -12.20 2.90 -7.84
C VAL A 56 -11.55 2.98 -9.23
N GLY A 57 -10.71 2.00 -9.59
CA GLY A 57 -9.95 2.02 -10.83
C GLY A 57 -8.72 2.95 -10.77
N HIS A 58 -7.97 2.97 -11.85
CA HIS A 58 -6.79 3.83 -11.97
C HIS A 58 -7.18 5.21 -12.50
N MET A 59 -7.28 6.19 -11.62
CA MET A 59 -7.71 7.56 -11.95
C MET A 59 -6.57 8.46 -12.45
N LEU A 60 -5.47 7.88 -12.93
CA LEU A 60 -4.30 8.62 -13.47
C LEU A 60 -3.84 9.73 -12.51
N GLY A 61 -3.90 11.00 -12.95
CA GLY A 61 -3.46 12.14 -12.15
C GLY A 61 -4.25 12.36 -10.86
N ALA A 62 -5.48 11.85 -10.75
CA ALA A 62 -6.29 11.94 -9.53
C ALA A 62 -6.05 10.77 -8.55
N ALA A 63 -5.36 9.71 -8.98
CA ALA A 63 -5.21 8.49 -8.18
C ALA A 63 -4.61 8.77 -6.79
N GLY A 64 -3.49 9.47 -6.73
CA GLY A 64 -2.82 9.78 -5.45
C GLY A 64 -3.69 10.62 -4.51
N ALA A 65 -4.49 11.56 -5.03
CA ALA A 65 -5.38 12.37 -4.20
C ALA A 65 -6.52 11.54 -3.59
N ILE A 66 -7.12 10.65 -4.38
CA ILE A 66 -8.17 9.74 -3.90
C ILE A 66 -7.62 8.74 -2.88
N GLU A 67 -6.44 8.17 -3.13
CA GLU A 67 -5.78 7.25 -2.22
C GLU A 67 -5.41 7.94 -0.89
N PHE A 68 -4.95 9.19 -0.94
CA PHE A 68 -4.71 9.99 0.27
C PHE A 68 -6.00 10.21 1.07
N ILE A 69 -7.10 10.61 0.42
CA ILE A 69 -8.40 10.79 1.08
C ILE A 69 -8.89 9.47 1.69
N THR A 70 -8.69 8.35 0.98
CA THR A 70 -9.03 7.03 1.48
C THR A 70 -8.26 6.71 2.76
N CYS A 71 -6.93 6.93 2.79
CA CYS A 71 -6.13 6.72 4.00
C CYS A 71 -6.61 7.59 5.18
N VAL A 72 -6.98 8.85 4.93
CA VAL A 72 -7.53 9.72 5.98
C VAL A 72 -8.84 9.14 6.53
N LYS A 73 -9.72 8.67 5.65
CA LYS A 73 -10.99 8.04 6.06
C LYS A 73 -10.78 6.73 6.81
N GLU A 74 -9.82 5.92 6.40
CA GLU A 74 -9.46 4.68 7.10
C GLU A 74 -8.98 4.94 8.53
N ILE A 75 -8.23 6.03 8.74
CA ILE A 75 -7.81 6.47 10.08
C ILE A 75 -9.01 6.96 10.91
N GLU A 76 -9.91 7.77 10.31
CA GLU A 76 -11.09 8.29 11.00
C GLU A 76 -12.06 7.19 11.42
N GLU A 77 -12.23 6.16 10.58
CA GLU A 77 -13.19 5.07 10.78
C GLU A 77 -12.56 3.84 11.50
N ASP A 78 -11.26 3.88 11.76
CA ASP A 78 -10.48 2.74 12.32
C ASP A 78 -10.68 1.45 11.50
N TYR A 79 -10.63 1.57 10.17
CA TYR A 79 -10.93 0.48 9.25
C TYR A 79 -10.08 0.57 7.98
N ILE A 80 -9.40 -0.52 7.65
CA ILE A 80 -8.65 -0.67 6.39
C ILE A 80 -9.45 -1.59 5.44
N HIS A 81 -9.79 -1.09 4.26
CA HIS A 81 -10.53 -1.87 3.27
C HIS A 81 -9.68 -2.99 2.65
N ALA A 82 -10.32 -4.05 2.18
CA ALA A 82 -9.66 -5.12 1.46
C ALA A 82 -9.35 -4.74 0.00
N THR A 83 -8.36 -5.39 -0.61
CA THR A 83 -8.21 -5.39 -2.06
C THR A 83 -9.34 -6.23 -2.68
N VAL A 84 -10.24 -5.58 -3.40
CA VAL A 84 -11.39 -6.24 -4.03
C VAL A 84 -10.94 -7.07 -5.23
N GLY A 85 -11.52 -8.25 -5.39
CA GLY A 85 -11.23 -9.13 -6.53
C GLY A 85 -10.01 -10.03 -6.36
N TYR A 86 -9.31 -9.97 -5.24
CA TYR A 86 -8.23 -10.90 -4.91
C TYR A 86 -8.81 -12.31 -4.72
N LYS A 87 -8.39 -13.25 -5.56
CA LYS A 87 -8.92 -14.63 -5.58
C LYS A 87 -7.84 -15.70 -5.51
N VAL A 88 -6.70 -15.43 -6.11
CA VAL A 88 -5.61 -16.40 -6.23
C VAL A 88 -4.34 -15.72 -5.73
N PRO A 89 -3.68 -16.31 -4.71
CA PRO A 89 -2.38 -15.85 -4.27
C PRO A 89 -1.35 -15.97 -5.39
N ASP A 90 -0.46 -14.99 -5.48
CA ASP A 90 0.73 -15.06 -6.30
C ASP A 90 1.91 -15.31 -5.37
N GLU A 91 2.59 -16.44 -5.53
CA GLU A 91 3.69 -16.86 -4.64
C GLU A 91 4.88 -15.90 -4.66
N GLU A 92 4.99 -15.06 -5.69
CA GLU A 92 6.02 -14.03 -5.77
C GLU A 92 5.65 -12.72 -5.03
N LEU A 93 4.38 -12.60 -4.58
CA LEU A 93 3.81 -11.39 -3.96
C LEU A 93 3.40 -11.59 -2.49
N ASP A 94 4.02 -12.53 -1.83
CA ASP A 94 3.77 -12.88 -0.42
C ASP A 94 4.04 -11.74 0.59
#